data_719c13b712c5ca9fafd9d96fedc4b7f7
#
_entry.id   719c13b712c5ca9fafd9d96fedc4b7f7
#
_cell.length_a   1.000
_cell.length_b   1.000
_cell.length_c   1.000
_cell.angle_alpha   90.00
_cell.angle_beta   90.00
_cell.angle_gamma   90.00
#
_symmetry.space_group_name_H-M   'P 1'
#
loop_
_entity.id
_entity.type
_entity.pdbx_description
1 polymer ?
#
loop_
_entity_poly.entity_id
_entity_poly.type
_entity_poly.pdbx_seq_one_letter_code
_entity_poly.pdbx_strand_id
1 'polypeptide(L)'
;MPNFRHNRANVEIFIWIGAFVLLYGLASYFNAHEVLDHYFRDHESYNLDEVFTALNIGGFLGLAYCVLRIKDMSHEISRRILAERDVDWIAFHDPLTKLPNRRLLDAVTAREDFLSGDRYGVFSIDLDGFKKVNDLLGHDSGDAALKITSERLAEVFPDEHIYRLGGDEFVVLAKLKGQVDLKALSARIVRAISKPLTIKGATVDLGASVGYTVAGINGGTLADAIHQSDCAMYASKKMGRNNASAFTPAMLDELNNRIQLEARLRQAMREGVIEPYYQPFVELSTRKLAGFEALARWKTADGTFIPPSDFIPIAEDAGLIVELTEQLFRRACKDAMSWPVDTFCLSMSHRRNCAIGCSGCDC
;
A
#
# COMPACT_ATOMS: atom_id res chain seq x y z
N MET A 1 -16.29 -20.25 -14.65
CA MET A 1 -17.16 -21.28 -15.23
C MET A 1 -17.69 -22.24 -14.14
N PRO A 2 -18.57 -21.83 -13.23
CA PRO A 2 -19.11 -22.71 -12.16
C PRO A 2 -20.49 -23.30 -12.49
N ASN A 3 -21.21 -22.82 -13.48
CA ASN A 3 -22.62 -23.24 -13.71
C ASN A 3 -22.83 -24.60 -14.38
N PHE A 4 -21.81 -25.22 -14.97
CA PHE A 4 -21.99 -26.47 -15.70
C PHE A 4 -22.02 -27.73 -14.82
N ARG A 5 -21.39 -27.72 -13.63
CA ARG A 5 -21.38 -28.90 -12.74
C ARG A 5 -22.65 -29.03 -11.89
N HIS A 6 -23.26 -27.91 -11.51
CA HIS A 6 -24.51 -27.92 -10.72
C HIS A 6 -25.71 -28.44 -11.55
N ASN A 7 -25.69 -28.20 -12.85
CA ASN A 7 -26.74 -28.69 -13.77
C ASN A 7 -26.68 -30.20 -14.00
N ARG A 8 -25.49 -30.82 -13.97
CA ARG A 8 -25.34 -32.28 -14.17
C ARG A 8 -25.90 -33.07 -12.99
N ALA A 9 -25.59 -32.70 -11.74
CA ALA A 9 -26.09 -33.41 -10.57
C ALA A 9 -27.62 -33.35 -10.48
N ASN A 10 -28.22 -32.20 -10.79
CA ASN A 10 -29.66 -32.08 -10.83
C ASN A 10 -30.29 -32.93 -11.96
N VAL A 11 -29.67 -32.97 -13.12
CA VAL A 11 -30.14 -33.81 -14.26
C VAL A 11 -30.06 -35.30 -13.88
N GLU A 12 -29.02 -35.76 -13.26
CA GLU A 12 -28.88 -37.16 -12.78
C GLU A 12 -29.97 -37.52 -11.76
N ILE A 13 -30.25 -36.64 -10.82
CA ILE A 13 -31.32 -36.85 -9.82
C ILE A 13 -32.70 -37.01 -10.52
N PHE A 14 -32.99 -36.12 -11.50
CA PHE A 14 -34.22 -36.22 -12.28
C PHE A 14 -34.32 -37.50 -13.12
N ILE A 15 -33.20 -37.98 -13.68
CA ILE A 15 -33.12 -39.24 -14.42
C ILE A 15 -33.45 -40.43 -13.46
N TRP A 16 -32.85 -40.45 -12.28
CA TRP A 16 -33.11 -41.52 -11.30
C TRP A 16 -34.54 -41.50 -10.76
N ILE A 17 -35.09 -40.30 -10.48
CA ILE A 17 -36.51 -40.18 -10.09
C ILE A 17 -37.42 -40.65 -11.23
N GLY A 18 -37.15 -40.27 -12.47
CA GLY A 18 -37.88 -40.70 -13.65
C GLY A 18 -37.80 -42.22 -13.84
N ALA A 19 -36.63 -42.82 -13.69
CA ALA A 19 -36.43 -44.27 -13.76
C ALA A 19 -37.19 -45.00 -12.64
N PHE A 20 -37.20 -44.46 -11.43
CA PHE A 20 -37.96 -45.04 -10.28
C PHE A 20 -39.47 -44.98 -10.55
N VAL A 21 -40.00 -43.85 -10.99
CA VAL A 21 -41.42 -43.69 -11.33
C VAL A 21 -41.84 -44.64 -12.47
N LEU A 22 -40.97 -44.80 -13.47
CA LEU A 22 -41.25 -45.73 -14.61
C LEU A 22 -41.23 -47.17 -14.15
N LEU A 23 -40.26 -47.59 -13.31
CA LEU A 23 -40.20 -48.94 -12.75
C LEU A 23 -41.40 -49.25 -11.82
N TYR A 24 -41.78 -48.27 -11.00
CA TYR A 24 -42.97 -48.40 -10.14
C TYR A 24 -44.26 -48.49 -10.97
N GLY A 25 -44.40 -47.67 -12.01
CA GLY A 25 -45.52 -47.73 -12.94
C GLY A 25 -45.63 -49.08 -13.66
N LEU A 26 -44.49 -49.63 -14.12
CA LEU A 26 -44.42 -50.95 -14.75
C LEU A 26 -44.79 -52.05 -13.75
N ALA A 27 -44.26 -52.01 -12.54
CA ALA A 27 -44.58 -52.96 -11.46
C ALA A 27 -46.07 -52.93 -11.12
N SER A 28 -46.69 -51.75 -11.07
CA SER A 28 -48.12 -51.57 -10.83
C SER A 28 -48.98 -52.09 -12.00
N TYR A 29 -48.54 -51.81 -13.25
CA TYR A 29 -49.24 -52.24 -14.45
C TYR A 29 -49.28 -53.77 -14.58
N PHE A 30 -48.20 -54.45 -14.21
CA PHE A 30 -48.13 -55.93 -14.25
C PHE A 30 -48.63 -56.58 -12.95
N ASN A 31 -49.32 -55.86 -12.07
CA ASN A 31 -49.79 -56.39 -10.77
C ASN A 31 -48.69 -57.13 -10.02
N ALA A 32 -47.46 -56.63 -10.09
CA ALA A 32 -46.28 -57.29 -9.47
C ALA A 32 -46.47 -57.52 -7.98
N HIS A 33 -47.30 -56.70 -7.33
CA HIS A 33 -47.63 -56.86 -5.91
C HIS A 33 -48.45 -58.16 -5.65
N GLU A 34 -49.45 -58.49 -6.51
CA GLU A 34 -50.25 -59.70 -6.41
C GLU A 34 -49.41 -60.95 -6.70
N VAL A 35 -48.51 -60.86 -7.68
CA VAL A 35 -47.57 -61.94 -8.02
C VAL A 35 -46.61 -62.23 -6.88
N LEU A 36 -46.07 -61.19 -6.24
CA LEU A 36 -45.21 -61.32 -5.06
C LEU A 36 -45.95 -61.85 -3.86
N ASP A 37 -47.17 -61.39 -3.60
CA ASP A 37 -48.01 -61.86 -2.50
C ASP A 37 -48.39 -63.35 -2.66
N HIS A 38 -48.64 -63.81 -3.90
CA HIS A 38 -48.86 -65.21 -4.16
C HIS A 38 -47.62 -66.07 -3.96
N TYR A 39 -46.47 -65.54 -4.45
CA TYR A 39 -45.17 -66.18 -4.26
C TYR A 39 -44.76 -66.30 -2.80
N PHE A 40 -45.01 -65.28 -1.97
CA PHE A 40 -44.71 -65.28 -0.54
C PHE A 40 -45.61 -66.26 0.22
N ARG A 41 -46.89 -66.41 -0.14
CA ARG A 41 -47.78 -67.36 0.45
C ARG A 41 -47.37 -68.80 0.17
N ASP A 42 -46.87 -69.08 -1.04
CA ASP A 42 -46.40 -70.43 -1.40
C ASP A 42 -45.08 -70.83 -0.72
N HIS A 43 -44.34 -69.84 -0.16
CA HIS A 43 -43.03 -70.01 0.45
C HIS A 43 -42.97 -69.50 1.90
N GLU A 44 -44.04 -69.66 2.67
CA GLU A 44 -44.20 -69.22 4.08
C GLU A 44 -43.07 -69.74 5.03
N SER A 45 -42.42 -70.84 4.68
CA SER A 45 -41.34 -71.42 5.49
C SER A 45 -40.02 -70.59 5.51
N TYR A 46 -39.90 -69.55 4.70
CA TYR A 46 -38.65 -68.82 4.54
C TYR A 46 -38.69 -67.36 5.11
N ASN A 47 -39.81 -66.92 5.72
CA ASN A 47 -40.03 -65.58 6.25
C ASN A 47 -39.63 -64.45 5.22
N LEU A 48 -39.94 -64.67 3.96
CA LEU A 48 -39.57 -63.81 2.84
C LEU A 48 -40.22 -62.40 2.91
N ASP A 49 -41.40 -62.32 3.53
CA ASP A 49 -42.15 -61.12 3.83
C ASP A 49 -41.37 -60.17 4.81
N GLU A 50 -40.74 -60.75 5.85
CA GLU A 50 -39.92 -60.02 6.81
C GLU A 50 -38.66 -59.47 6.09
N VAL A 51 -38.01 -60.28 5.24
CA VAL A 51 -36.84 -59.86 4.47
C VAL A 51 -37.17 -58.73 3.50
N PHE A 52 -38.31 -58.84 2.80
CA PHE A 52 -38.78 -57.81 1.89
C PHE A 52 -39.08 -56.47 2.62
N THR A 53 -39.75 -56.57 3.78
CA THR A 53 -40.06 -55.44 4.63
C THR A 53 -38.76 -54.77 5.14
N ALA A 54 -37.77 -55.55 5.59
CA ALA A 54 -36.49 -55.05 6.04
C ALA A 54 -35.72 -54.34 4.91
N LEU A 55 -35.75 -54.87 3.68
CA LEU A 55 -35.12 -54.25 2.49
C LEU A 55 -35.79 -52.93 2.13
N ASN A 56 -37.14 -52.83 2.21
CA ASN A 56 -37.82 -51.56 1.98
C ASN A 56 -37.47 -50.50 3.02
N ILE A 57 -37.51 -50.84 4.31
CA ILE A 57 -37.13 -49.93 5.39
C ILE A 57 -35.67 -49.50 5.23
N GLY A 58 -34.74 -50.42 4.91
CA GLY A 58 -33.33 -50.13 4.65
C GLY A 58 -33.14 -49.18 3.44
N GLY A 59 -33.92 -49.40 2.38
CA GLY A 59 -33.94 -48.54 1.19
C GLY A 59 -34.39 -47.11 1.52
N PHE A 60 -35.49 -46.95 2.29
CA PHE A 60 -35.97 -45.63 2.72
C PHE A 60 -34.97 -44.93 3.64
N LEU A 61 -34.39 -45.63 4.60
CA LEU A 61 -33.37 -45.07 5.49
C LEU A 61 -32.11 -44.70 4.72
N GLY A 62 -31.67 -45.51 3.77
CA GLY A 62 -30.57 -45.23 2.88
C GLY A 62 -30.81 -43.97 2.03
N LEU A 63 -32.02 -43.84 1.43
CA LEU A 63 -32.41 -42.68 0.68
C LEU A 63 -32.41 -41.40 1.55
N ALA A 64 -33.03 -41.47 2.72
CA ALA A 64 -33.06 -40.37 3.68
C ALA A 64 -31.65 -39.97 4.11
N TYR A 65 -30.77 -40.92 4.38
CA TYR A 65 -29.35 -40.64 4.65
C TYR A 65 -28.64 -39.97 3.47
N CYS A 66 -28.83 -40.45 2.24
CA CYS A 66 -28.25 -39.85 1.07
C CYS A 66 -28.69 -38.38 0.88
N VAL A 67 -30.00 -38.11 1.05
CA VAL A 67 -30.53 -36.74 0.93
C VAL A 67 -29.94 -35.83 2.00
N LEU A 68 -29.86 -36.27 3.26
CA LEU A 68 -29.24 -35.51 4.33
C LEU A 68 -27.74 -35.28 4.05
N ARG A 69 -27.04 -36.29 3.58
CA ARG A 69 -25.61 -36.21 3.27
C ARG A 69 -25.32 -35.26 2.09
N ILE A 70 -26.15 -35.27 1.04
CA ILE A 70 -26.06 -34.34 -0.08
C ILE A 70 -26.26 -32.90 0.41
N LYS A 71 -27.22 -32.69 1.30
CA LYS A 71 -27.52 -31.38 1.89
C LYS A 71 -26.31 -30.85 2.72
N ASP A 72 -25.74 -31.71 3.57
CA ASP A 72 -24.56 -31.37 4.36
C ASP A 72 -23.36 -31.03 3.46
N MET A 73 -23.09 -31.84 2.43
CA MET A 73 -22.04 -31.58 1.48
C MET A 73 -22.24 -30.24 0.72
N SER A 74 -23.49 -29.95 0.33
CA SER A 74 -23.79 -28.66 -0.33
C SER A 74 -23.50 -27.48 0.57
N HIS A 75 -23.85 -27.57 1.84
CA HIS A 75 -23.54 -26.51 2.82
C HIS A 75 -22.03 -26.35 3.04
N GLU A 76 -21.29 -27.46 3.15
CA GLU A 76 -19.83 -27.42 3.32
C GLU A 76 -19.13 -26.83 2.10
N ILE A 77 -19.52 -27.23 0.88
CA ILE A 77 -19.00 -26.65 -0.37
C ILE A 77 -19.28 -25.15 -0.44
N SER A 78 -20.52 -24.74 -0.10
CA SER A 78 -20.89 -23.33 -0.09
C SER A 78 -20.05 -22.52 0.91
N ARG A 79 -19.82 -23.05 2.11
CA ARG A 79 -18.95 -22.42 3.12
C ARG A 79 -17.51 -22.30 2.63
N ARG A 80 -16.95 -23.32 1.98
CA ARG A 80 -15.60 -23.28 1.42
C ARG A 80 -15.47 -22.24 0.32
N ILE A 81 -16.45 -22.18 -0.61
CA ILE A 81 -16.46 -21.18 -1.69
C ILE A 81 -16.51 -19.75 -1.12
N LEU A 82 -17.32 -19.52 -0.08
CA LEU A 82 -17.38 -18.21 0.57
C LEU A 82 -16.05 -17.87 1.26
N ALA A 83 -15.48 -18.83 2.01
CA ALA A 83 -14.19 -18.63 2.66
C ALA A 83 -13.04 -18.39 1.66
N GLU A 84 -13.00 -19.11 0.54
CA GLU A 84 -12.03 -18.87 -0.54
C GLU A 84 -12.21 -17.48 -1.15
N ARG A 85 -13.45 -17.04 -1.40
CA ARG A 85 -13.72 -15.68 -1.90
C ARG A 85 -13.28 -14.60 -0.91
N ASP A 86 -13.51 -14.81 0.38
CA ASP A 86 -13.08 -13.88 1.42
C ASP A 86 -11.55 -13.80 1.50
N VAL A 87 -10.85 -14.94 1.38
CA VAL A 87 -9.38 -14.99 1.32
C VAL A 87 -8.86 -14.27 0.07
N ASP A 88 -9.42 -14.54 -1.11
CA ASP A 88 -9.05 -13.87 -2.36
C ASP A 88 -9.32 -12.37 -2.27
N TRP A 89 -10.47 -11.98 -1.70
CA TRP A 89 -10.78 -10.56 -1.55
C TRP A 89 -9.78 -9.86 -0.63
N ILE A 90 -9.46 -10.43 0.54
CA ILE A 90 -8.46 -9.89 1.50
C ILE A 90 -7.05 -9.86 0.87
N ALA A 91 -6.72 -10.84 0.01
CA ALA A 91 -5.42 -10.88 -0.66
C ALA A 91 -5.20 -9.67 -1.60
N PHE A 92 -6.27 -9.12 -2.18
CA PHE A 92 -6.21 -8.07 -3.20
C PHE A 92 -6.80 -6.73 -2.78
N HIS A 93 -7.36 -6.61 -1.57
CA HIS A 93 -7.96 -5.38 -1.05
C HIS A 93 -7.40 -5.02 0.32
N ASP A 94 -7.38 -3.73 0.61
CA ASP A 94 -7.04 -3.21 1.92
C ASP A 94 -8.23 -3.38 2.88
N PRO A 95 -8.06 -4.03 4.04
CA PRO A 95 -9.18 -4.32 4.93
C PRO A 95 -9.79 -3.08 5.59
N LEU A 96 -9.00 -1.99 5.71
CA LEU A 96 -9.44 -0.75 6.36
C LEU A 96 -10.31 0.10 5.43
N THR A 97 -9.80 0.38 4.23
CA THR A 97 -10.42 1.30 3.25
C THR A 97 -11.29 0.58 2.22
N LYS A 98 -11.19 -0.74 2.13
CA LYS A 98 -11.85 -1.59 1.11
C LYS A 98 -11.38 -1.32 -0.32
N LEU A 99 -10.41 -0.46 -0.52
CA LEU A 99 -9.81 -0.20 -1.82
C LEU A 99 -8.91 -1.38 -2.26
N PRO A 100 -8.71 -1.59 -3.54
CA PRO A 100 -7.64 -2.42 -4.08
C PRO A 100 -6.29 -2.11 -3.42
N ASN A 101 -5.52 -3.16 -3.12
CA ASN A 101 -4.22 -3.01 -2.49
C ASN A 101 -3.07 -3.05 -3.51
N ARG A 102 -1.82 -2.93 -3.04
CA ARG A 102 -0.60 -3.03 -3.85
C ARG A 102 -0.55 -4.30 -4.70
N ARG A 103 -0.96 -5.46 -4.16
CA ARG A 103 -0.94 -6.73 -4.90
C ARG A 103 -1.85 -6.71 -6.13
N LEU A 104 -3.02 -6.08 -6.00
CA LEU A 104 -3.90 -5.94 -7.17
C LEU A 104 -3.32 -4.97 -8.20
N LEU A 105 -2.70 -3.87 -7.75
CA LEU A 105 -1.99 -2.94 -8.65
C LEU A 105 -0.87 -3.68 -9.40
N ASP A 106 -0.03 -4.44 -8.70
CA ASP A 106 1.06 -5.21 -9.31
C ASP A 106 0.53 -6.24 -10.32
N ALA A 107 -0.58 -6.92 -10.01
CA ALA A 107 -1.23 -7.85 -10.93
C ALA A 107 -1.80 -7.15 -12.19
N VAL A 108 -2.28 -5.93 -12.05
CA VAL A 108 -2.76 -5.11 -13.17
C VAL A 108 -1.60 -4.60 -14.01
N THR A 109 -0.51 -4.15 -13.39
CA THR A 109 0.69 -3.66 -14.09
C THR A 109 1.42 -4.76 -14.86
N ALA A 110 1.34 -6.00 -14.40
CA ALA A 110 1.92 -7.17 -15.09
C ALA A 110 1.12 -7.59 -16.35
N ARG A 111 -0.06 -7.02 -16.57
CA ARG A 111 -0.89 -7.33 -17.74
C ARG A 111 -0.50 -6.44 -18.93
N GLU A 112 0.06 -7.03 -19.96
CA GLU A 112 0.43 -6.32 -21.19
C GLU A 112 -0.76 -5.68 -21.92
N ASP A 113 -1.96 -6.23 -21.73
CA ASP A 113 -3.19 -5.78 -22.39
C ASP A 113 -3.90 -4.61 -21.68
N PHE A 114 -3.48 -4.22 -20.48
CA PHE A 114 -4.16 -3.18 -19.71
C PHE A 114 -4.21 -1.83 -20.44
N LEU A 115 -3.13 -1.46 -21.14
CA LEU A 115 -3.03 -0.22 -21.92
C LEU A 115 -3.52 -0.36 -23.38
N SER A 116 -4.18 -1.46 -23.77
CA SER A 116 -4.58 -1.77 -25.16
C SER A 116 -5.38 -0.66 -25.82
N GLY A 117 -4.70 0.35 -26.37
CA GLY A 117 -5.28 1.49 -27.06
C GLY A 117 -5.85 2.59 -26.17
N ASP A 118 -5.86 2.42 -24.85
CA ASP A 118 -6.34 3.41 -23.89
C ASP A 118 -5.19 4.21 -23.27
N ARG A 119 -5.47 5.46 -22.90
CA ARG A 119 -4.56 6.34 -22.16
C ARG A 119 -5.07 6.49 -20.74
N TYR A 120 -4.16 6.42 -19.79
CA TYR A 120 -4.49 6.60 -18.37
C TYR A 120 -3.69 7.76 -17.76
N GLY A 121 -4.39 8.62 -17.01
CA GLY A 121 -3.75 9.50 -16.04
C GLY A 121 -3.38 8.68 -14.82
N VAL A 122 -2.11 8.72 -14.45
CA VAL A 122 -1.57 8.04 -13.26
C VAL A 122 -1.24 9.08 -12.22
N PHE A 123 -1.80 8.92 -11.01
CA PHE A 123 -1.60 9.82 -9.89
C PHE A 123 -1.07 9.04 -8.70
N SER A 124 0.13 9.36 -8.22
CA SER A 124 0.65 8.93 -6.91
C SER A 124 0.39 9.99 -5.88
N ILE A 125 -0.16 9.61 -4.74
CA ILE A 125 -0.68 10.51 -3.70
C ILE A 125 -0.13 10.05 -2.35
N ASP A 126 0.36 11.00 -1.55
CA ASP A 126 0.81 10.79 -0.18
C ASP A 126 0.18 11.87 0.73
N LEU A 127 -0.26 11.46 1.92
CA LEU A 127 -0.96 12.35 2.84
C LEU A 127 0.02 13.12 3.72
N ASP A 128 0.12 14.41 3.50
CA ASP A 128 0.99 15.28 4.29
C ASP A 128 0.44 15.44 5.71
N GLY A 129 1.28 15.14 6.70
CA GLY A 129 0.92 15.29 8.11
C GLY A 129 0.22 14.07 8.71
N PHE A 130 0.01 12.97 7.99
CA PHE A 130 -0.66 11.77 8.49
C PHE A 130 0.02 11.18 9.74
N LYS A 131 1.36 11.09 9.75
CA LYS A 131 2.10 10.66 10.94
C LYS A 131 1.80 11.50 12.17
N LYS A 132 1.69 12.83 12.00
CA LYS A 132 1.34 13.75 13.10
C LYS A 132 -0.05 13.48 13.66
N VAL A 133 -1.01 13.10 12.81
CA VAL A 133 -2.35 12.69 13.25
C VAL A 133 -2.28 11.44 14.11
N ASN A 134 -1.53 10.42 13.69
CA ASN A 134 -1.31 9.21 14.48
C ASN A 134 -0.63 9.51 15.83
N ASP A 135 0.43 10.32 15.81
CA ASP A 135 1.21 10.63 17.00
C ASP A 135 0.43 11.45 18.04
N LEU A 136 -0.47 12.35 17.60
CA LEU A 136 -1.24 13.24 18.49
C LEU A 136 -2.59 12.67 18.90
N LEU A 137 -3.30 11.95 17.99
CA LEU A 137 -4.70 11.52 18.19
C LEU A 137 -4.87 10.00 18.22
N GLY A 138 -3.77 9.26 18.06
CA GLY A 138 -3.76 7.80 18.05
C GLY A 138 -4.13 7.18 16.70
N HIS A 139 -3.77 5.92 16.53
CA HIS A 139 -3.96 5.15 15.28
C HIS A 139 -5.42 5.06 14.83
N ASP A 140 -6.38 4.94 15.76
CA ASP A 140 -7.81 4.93 15.38
C ASP A 140 -8.24 6.20 14.63
N SER A 141 -7.63 7.35 14.97
CA SER A 141 -7.91 8.61 14.29
C SER A 141 -7.25 8.67 12.93
N GLY A 142 -6.05 8.09 12.79
CA GLY A 142 -5.42 7.87 11.49
C GLY A 142 -6.24 6.95 10.59
N ASP A 143 -6.77 5.87 11.13
CA ASP A 143 -7.66 4.94 10.42
C ASP A 143 -8.93 5.64 9.91
N ALA A 144 -9.53 6.50 10.74
CA ALA A 144 -10.68 7.32 10.32
C ALA A 144 -10.29 8.30 9.20
N ALA A 145 -9.12 8.94 9.30
CA ALA A 145 -8.61 9.84 8.28
C ALA A 145 -8.40 9.13 6.93
N LEU A 146 -7.86 7.91 6.94
CA LEU A 146 -7.67 7.09 5.74
C LEU A 146 -8.99 6.70 5.07
N LYS A 147 -10.01 6.34 5.86
CA LYS A 147 -11.36 6.05 5.33
C LYS A 147 -11.98 7.27 4.66
N ILE A 148 -11.95 8.42 5.33
CA ILE A 148 -12.49 9.68 4.78
C ILE A 148 -11.73 10.07 3.51
N THR A 149 -10.39 9.90 3.49
CA THR A 149 -9.58 10.16 2.30
C THR A 149 -9.98 9.26 1.14
N SER A 150 -10.22 7.97 1.40
CA SER A 150 -10.67 7.01 0.40
C SER A 150 -12.03 7.39 -0.20
N GLU A 151 -12.97 7.84 0.64
CA GLU A 151 -14.29 8.33 0.22
C GLU A 151 -14.17 9.59 -0.64
N ARG A 152 -13.32 10.55 -0.24
CA ARG A 152 -13.05 11.77 -1.02
C ARG A 152 -12.40 11.50 -2.38
N LEU A 153 -11.50 10.53 -2.44
CA LEU A 153 -10.92 10.08 -3.71
C LEU A 153 -11.97 9.43 -4.61
N ALA A 154 -12.86 8.61 -4.05
CA ALA A 154 -13.96 8.01 -4.80
C ALA A 154 -14.96 9.05 -5.32
N GLU A 155 -15.20 10.16 -4.59
CA GLU A 155 -16.00 11.28 -5.08
C GLU A 155 -15.34 12.02 -6.28
N VAL A 156 -13.99 12.12 -6.27
CA VAL A 156 -13.25 12.73 -7.39
C VAL A 156 -13.19 11.80 -8.59
N PHE A 157 -13.15 10.49 -8.36
CA PHE A 157 -12.96 9.42 -9.35
C PHE A 157 -14.03 8.32 -9.21
N PRO A 158 -15.30 8.58 -9.50
CA PRO A 158 -16.41 7.68 -9.17
C PRO A 158 -16.35 6.31 -9.85
N ASP A 159 -15.71 6.19 -11.03
CA ASP A 159 -15.66 4.94 -11.80
C ASP A 159 -14.22 4.54 -12.15
N GLU A 160 -13.23 5.05 -11.43
CA GLU A 160 -11.83 4.85 -11.73
C GLU A 160 -11.14 3.91 -10.72
N HIS A 161 -9.97 3.41 -11.10
CA HIS A 161 -9.20 2.48 -10.28
C HIS A 161 -8.38 3.23 -9.24
N ILE A 162 -8.82 3.16 -7.97
CA ILE A 162 -8.13 3.73 -6.82
C ILE A 162 -7.50 2.58 -6.03
N TYR A 163 -6.22 2.71 -5.71
CA TYR A 163 -5.44 1.72 -4.94
C TYR A 163 -4.87 2.36 -3.70
N ARG A 164 -4.86 1.62 -2.58
CA ARG A 164 -4.06 1.96 -1.40
C ARG A 164 -2.85 1.05 -1.32
N LEU A 165 -1.64 1.63 -1.36
CA LEU A 165 -0.40 0.85 -1.38
C LEU A 165 0.07 0.42 0.01
N GLY A 166 -0.30 1.19 1.03
CA GLY A 166 0.05 1.00 2.43
C GLY A 166 0.23 2.35 3.13
N GLY A 167 0.16 2.37 4.45
CA GLY A 167 0.28 3.64 5.19
C GLY A 167 -0.66 4.71 4.67
N ASP A 168 -0.10 5.82 4.23
CA ASP A 168 -0.75 7.02 3.70
C ASP A 168 -0.61 7.18 2.17
N GLU A 169 -0.18 6.12 1.46
CA GLU A 169 0.05 6.14 0.03
C GLU A 169 -1.12 5.59 -0.79
N PHE A 170 -1.55 6.34 -1.80
CA PHE A 170 -2.58 5.95 -2.75
C PHE A 170 -2.10 6.12 -4.19
N VAL A 171 -2.64 5.28 -5.09
CA VAL A 171 -2.46 5.42 -6.55
C VAL A 171 -3.83 5.45 -7.21
N VAL A 172 -4.00 6.33 -8.19
CA VAL A 172 -5.20 6.39 -9.02
C VAL A 172 -4.83 6.22 -10.48
N LEU A 173 -5.54 5.31 -11.15
CA LEU A 173 -5.45 5.10 -12.59
C LEU A 173 -6.76 5.59 -13.21
N ALA A 174 -6.75 6.78 -13.80
CA ALA A 174 -7.92 7.40 -14.41
C ALA A 174 -7.89 7.23 -15.93
N LYS A 175 -8.90 6.58 -16.50
CA LYS A 175 -9.01 6.43 -17.95
C LYS A 175 -9.30 7.77 -18.60
N LEU A 176 -8.45 8.20 -19.54
CA LEU A 176 -8.55 9.48 -20.23
C LEU A 176 -9.49 9.38 -21.43
N LYS A 177 -10.69 9.94 -21.31
CA LYS A 177 -11.66 10.07 -22.41
C LYS A 177 -11.56 11.48 -23.00
N GLY A 178 -11.00 11.60 -24.19
CA GLY A 178 -10.83 12.90 -24.85
C GLY A 178 -9.67 13.74 -24.27
N GLN A 179 -9.81 15.06 -24.31
CA GLN A 179 -8.83 15.99 -23.74
C GLN A 179 -9.15 16.21 -22.25
N VAL A 180 -8.38 15.58 -21.36
CA VAL A 180 -8.49 15.75 -19.91
C VAL A 180 -7.32 16.57 -19.41
N ASP A 181 -7.59 17.65 -18.68
CA ASP A 181 -6.57 18.44 -18.00
C ASP A 181 -6.16 17.78 -16.68
N LEU A 182 -5.05 17.03 -16.72
CA LEU A 182 -4.52 16.35 -15.54
C LEU A 182 -4.09 17.33 -14.43
N LYS A 183 -3.68 18.54 -14.78
CA LYS A 183 -3.34 19.59 -13.81
C LYS A 183 -4.58 20.02 -13.04
N ALA A 184 -5.70 20.23 -13.73
CA ALA A 184 -6.96 20.56 -13.07
C ALA A 184 -7.45 19.38 -12.21
N LEU A 185 -7.28 18.15 -12.69
CA LEU A 185 -7.69 16.95 -11.96
C LEU A 185 -6.83 16.72 -10.71
N SER A 186 -5.50 16.87 -10.80
CA SER A 186 -4.61 16.77 -9.65
C SER A 186 -4.89 17.86 -8.60
N ALA A 187 -5.19 19.09 -9.04
CA ALA A 187 -5.61 20.15 -8.12
C ALA A 187 -6.97 19.86 -7.43
N ARG A 188 -7.86 19.09 -8.09
CA ARG A 188 -9.10 18.61 -7.44
C ARG A 188 -8.79 17.59 -6.35
N ILE A 189 -7.84 16.67 -6.58
CA ILE A 189 -7.37 15.71 -5.56
C ILE A 189 -6.89 16.47 -4.33
N VAL A 190 -5.92 17.38 -4.50
CA VAL A 190 -5.35 18.16 -3.39
C VAL A 190 -6.46 18.89 -2.62
N ARG A 191 -7.34 19.61 -3.32
CA ARG A 191 -8.47 20.32 -2.67
C ARG A 191 -9.44 19.39 -1.95
N ALA A 192 -9.73 18.21 -2.49
CA ALA A 192 -10.64 17.26 -1.85
C ALA A 192 -10.06 16.73 -0.55
N ILE A 193 -8.77 16.36 -0.55
CA ILE A 193 -8.09 15.81 0.62
C ILE A 193 -7.87 16.90 1.68
N SER A 194 -7.51 18.12 1.27
CA SER A 194 -7.21 19.25 2.18
C SER A 194 -8.44 19.86 2.85
N LYS A 195 -9.65 19.39 2.56
CA LYS A 195 -10.84 19.83 3.34
C LYS A 195 -10.65 19.39 4.80
N PRO A 196 -10.95 20.23 5.79
CA PRO A 196 -10.89 19.87 7.19
C PRO A 196 -11.61 18.55 7.49
N LEU A 197 -11.05 17.75 8.38
CA LEU A 197 -11.59 16.46 8.84
C LEU A 197 -12.05 16.61 10.28
N THR A 198 -13.28 16.21 10.59
CA THR A 198 -13.73 16.13 11.98
C THR A 198 -13.64 14.69 12.47
N ILE A 199 -12.68 14.42 13.37
CA ILE A 199 -12.44 13.08 13.92
C ILE A 199 -12.54 13.15 15.44
N LYS A 200 -13.47 12.39 16.03
CA LYS A 200 -13.71 12.37 17.49
C LYS A 200 -13.91 13.78 18.10
N GLY A 201 -14.53 14.70 17.34
CA GLY A 201 -14.76 16.08 17.79
C GLY A 201 -13.58 17.04 17.64
N ALA A 202 -12.43 16.59 17.18
CA ALA A 202 -11.28 17.41 16.83
C ALA A 202 -11.24 17.70 15.33
N THR A 203 -10.89 18.93 14.95
CA THR A 203 -10.62 19.28 13.56
C THR A 203 -9.18 18.98 13.24
N VAL A 204 -8.97 18.22 12.17
CA VAL A 204 -7.66 17.79 11.67
C VAL A 204 -7.48 18.31 10.26
N ASP A 205 -6.33 18.92 9.99
CA ASP A 205 -5.93 19.34 8.65
C ASP A 205 -4.89 18.36 8.10
N LEU A 206 -5.22 17.75 6.97
CA LEU A 206 -4.31 16.95 6.17
C LEU A 206 -4.06 17.63 4.84
N GLY A 207 -2.82 17.58 4.35
CA GLY A 207 -2.49 17.94 2.97
C GLY A 207 -2.37 16.69 2.10
N ALA A 208 -2.10 16.91 0.82
CA ALA A 208 -1.72 15.85 -0.11
C ALA A 208 -0.62 16.32 -1.05
N SER A 209 0.44 15.55 -1.14
CA SER A 209 1.46 15.66 -2.17
C SER A 209 1.11 14.72 -3.32
N VAL A 210 0.91 15.25 -4.51
CA VAL A 210 0.44 14.52 -5.68
C VAL A 210 1.45 14.59 -6.80
N GLY A 211 1.85 13.44 -7.33
CA GLY A 211 2.60 13.36 -8.58
C GLY A 211 1.73 12.75 -9.69
N TYR A 212 1.86 13.24 -10.92
CA TYR A 212 1.06 12.71 -12.00
C TYR A 212 1.79 12.65 -13.35
N THR A 213 1.38 11.68 -14.16
CA THR A 213 1.84 11.46 -15.54
C THR A 213 0.75 10.83 -16.38
N VAL A 214 1.06 10.55 -17.66
CA VAL A 214 0.16 9.81 -18.56
C VAL A 214 0.83 8.51 -18.97
N ALA A 215 0.14 7.38 -18.76
CA ALA A 215 0.51 6.08 -19.30
C ALA A 215 -0.07 5.88 -20.72
N GLY A 216 0.60 5.04 -21.54
CA GLY A 216 0.17 4.74 -22.90
C GLY A 216 0.66 5.75 -23.93
N ILE A 217 1.63 6.63 -23.59
CA ILE A 217 2.31 7.51 -24.49
C ILE A 217 3.76 7.02 -24.68
N ASN A 218 4.27 7.08 -25.91
CA ASN A 218 5.65 6.72 -26.26
C ASN A 218 6.08 5.28 -25.91
N GLY A 219 5.14 4.33 -25.83
CA GLY A 219 5.46 2.89 -25.60
C GLY A 219 5.90 2.54 -24.17
N GLY A 220 5.78 3.46 -23.22
CA GLY A 220 6.05 3.17 -21.80
C GLY A 220 5.00 2.25 -21.18
N THR A 221 5.43 1.42 -20.23
CA THR A 221 4.55 0.52 -19.48
C THR A 221 3.76 1.27 -18.41
N LEU A 222 2.73 0.63 -17.88
CA LEU A 222 2.00 1.17 -16.71
C LEU A 222 2.91 1.26 -15.48
N ALA A 223 3.83 0.30 -15.31
CA ALA A 223 4.81 0.32 -14.23
C ALA A 223 5.75 1.55 -14.32
N ASP A 224 6.21 1.88 -15.53
CA ASP A 224 7.01 3.09 -15.75
C ASP A 224 6.24 4.36 -15.37
N ALA A 225 4.96 4.43 -15.75
CA ALA A 225 4.13 5.58 -15.44
C ALA A 225 3.86 5.72 -13.92
N ILE A 226 3.69 4.61 -13.20
CA ILE A 226 3.57 4.63 -11.74
C ILE A 226 4.86 5.13 -11.11
N HIS A 227 6.01 4.63 -11.54
CA HIS A 227 7.31 5.11 -11.06
C HIS A 227 7.53 6.60 -11.36
N GLN A 228 7.17 7.07 -12.56
CA GLN A 228 7.22 8.48 -12.93
C GLN A 228 6.33 9.36 -12.06
N SER A 229 5.09 8.92 -11.80
CA SER A 229 4.18 9.67 -10.92
C SER A 229 4.68 9.71 -9.47
N ASP A 230 5.34 8.65 -9.00
CA ASP A 230 5.96 8.61 -7.67
C ASP A 230 7.13 9.59 -7.56
N CYS A 231 8.00 9.67 -8.58
CA CYS A 231 9.06 10.69 -8.65
C CYS A 231 8.49 12.11 -8.62
N ALA A 232 7.38 12.36 -9.32
CA ALA A 232 6.73 13.67 -9.32
C ALA A 232 6.07 13.99 -7.97
N MET A 233 5.49 13.00 -7.28
CA MET A 233 4.96 13.13 -5.92
C MET A 233 6.06 13.51 -4.93
N TYR A 234 7.22 12.88 -5.03
CA TYR A 234 8.38 13.24 -4.22
C TYR A 234 8.85 14.70 -4.47
N ALA A 235 8.86 15.14 -5.73
CA ALA A 235 9.14 16.54 -6.06
C ALA A 235 8.11 17.50 -5.45
N SER A 236 6.82 17.10 -5.44
CA SER A 236 5.75 17.84 -4.78
C SER A 236 6.01 18.02 -3.27
N LYS A 237 6.43 16.96 -2.58
CA LYS A 237 6.81 17.03 -1.16
C LYS A 237 7.93 18.05 -0.90
N LYS A 238 8.95 18.09 -1.78
CA LYS A 238 10.05 19.06 -1.68
C LYS A 238 9.62 20.51 -1.94
N MET A 239 8.66 20.74 -2.82
CA MET A 239 8.14 22.07 -3.15
C MET A 239 7.23 22.69 -2.08
N GLY A 240 7.15 22.08 -0.89
CA GLY A 240 6.40 22.64 0.24
C GLY A 240 5.15 21.88 0.60
N ARG A 241 4.93 20.68 0.05
CA ARG A 241 3.78 19.81 0.30
C ARG A 241 2.44 20.44 -0.11
N ASN A 242 1.36 19.70 0.06
CA ASN A 242 -0.01 20.15 -0.24
C ASN A 242 -0.16 20.76 -1.64
N ASN A 243 0.46 20.14 -2.62
CA ASN A 243 0.48 20.56 -4.01
C ASN A 243 0.55 19.37 -4.97
N ALA A 244 0.55 19.63 -6.28
CA ALA A 244 0.65 18.60 -7.31
C ALA A 244 1.72 18.97 -8.35
N SER A 245 2.53 17.98 -8.75
CA SER A 245 3.58 18.13 -9.75
C SER A 245 3.38 17.17 -10.92
N ALA A 246 3.52 17.67 -12.15
CA ALA A 246 3.62 16.83 -13.33
C ALA A 246 5.01 16.21 -13.41
N PHE A 247 5.09 14.97 -13.84
CA PHE A 247 6.37 14.33 -14.08
C PHE A 247 7.15 15.03 -15.20
N THR A 248 8.45 15.20 -14.98
CA THR A 248 9.43 15.60 -16.00
C THR A 248 10.63 14.66 -15.94
N PRO A 249 11.31 14.36 -17.08
CA PRO A 249 12.48 13.47 -17.06
C PRO A 249 13.59 13.94 -16.11
N ALA A 250 13.77 15.24 -15.95
CA ALA A 250 14.75 15.82 -15.04
C ALA A 250 14.54 15.40 -13.56
N MET A 251 13.32 15.03 -13.17
CA MET A 251 13.02 14.54 -11.81
C MET A 251 13.63 13.15 -11.54
N LEU A 252 13.72 12.30 -12.56
CA LEU A 252 14.42 11.02 -12.43
C LEU A 252 15.92 11.22 -12.24
N ASP A 253 16.50 12.13 -13.01
CA ASP A 253 17.93 12.46 -12.89
C ASP A 253 18.24 13.04 -11.50
N GLU A 254 17.39 13.93 -11.00
CA GLU A 254 17.52 14.49 -9.65
C GLU A 254 17.42 13.42 -8.57
N LEU A 255 16.47 12.49 -8.68
CA LEU A 255 16.31 11.37 -7.73
C LEU A 255 17.54 10.45 -7.76
N ASN A 256 18.02 10.07 -8.94
CA ASN A 256 19.20 9.26 -9.10
C ASN A 256 20.45 9.93 -8.53
N ASN A 257 20.65 11.23 -8.84
CA ASN A 257 21.76 12.02 -8.29
C ASN A 257 21.70 12.07 -6.76
N ARG A 258 20.52 12.21 -6.18
CA ARG A 258 20.33 12.20 -4.74
C ARG A 258 20.72 10.86 -4.10
N ILE A 259 20.27 9.73 -4.68
CA ILE A 259 20.62 8.38 -4.20
C ILE A 259 22.14 8.18 -4.24
N GLN A 260 22.78 8.59 -5.33
CA GLN A 260 24.23 8.51 -5.45
C GLN A 260 24.94 9.40 -4.41
N LEU A 261 24.43 10.61 -4.20
CA LEU A 261 25.01 11.54 -3.24
C LEU A 261 24.83 11.05 -1.80
N GLU A 262 23.72 10.40 -1.46
CA GLU A 262 23.54 9.75 -0.13
C GLU A 262 24.55 8.63 0.08
N ALA A 263 24.75 7.75 -0.91
CA ALA A 263 25.76 6.68 -0.80
C ALA A 263 27.17 7.24 -0.60
N ARG A 264 27.52 8.30 -1.36
CA ARG A 264 28.80 9.02 -1.23
C ARG A 264 28.94 9.71 0.12
N LEU A 265 27.87 10.29 0.65
CA LEU A 265 27.85 10.91 1.99
C LEU A 265 28.16 9.89 3.08
N ARG A 266 27.50 8.73 3.07
CA ARG A 266 27.78 7.64 4.01
C ARG A 266 29.24 7.19 3.96
N GLN A 267 29.83 7.13 2.78
CA GLN A 267 31.24 6.80 2.60
C GLN A 267 32.14 7.92 3.14
N ALA A 268 31.87 9.19 2.77
CA ALA A 268 32.65 10.34 3.22
C ALA A 268 32.68 10.50 4.76
N MET A 269 31.56 10.18 5.41
CA MET A 269 31.47 10.16 6.86
C MET A 269 32.36 9.07 7.48
N ARG A 270 32.35 7.85 6.92
CA ARG A 270 33.23 6.75 7.38
C ARG A 270 34.71 7.07 7.21
N GLU A 271 35.07 7.77 6.15
CA GLU A 271 36.43 8.16 5.81
C GLU A 271 36.89 9.43 6.54
N GLY A 272 35.95 10.17 7.18
CA GLY A 272 36.24 11.40 7.90
C GLY A 272 36.70 12.56 7.00
N VAL A 273 36.30 12.56 5.73
CA VAL A 273 36.71 13.60 4.75
C VAL A 273 35.84 14.84 4.80
N ILE A 274 34.75 14.84 5.60
CA ILE A 274 33.95 16.03 5.85
C ILE A 274 34.52 16.73 7.06
N GLU A 275 35.00 17.95 6.86
CA GLU A 275 35.76 18.69 7.87
C GLU A 275 35.08 20.03 8.19
N PRO A 276 35.24 20.54 9.45
CA PRO A 276 34.85 21.89 9.78
C PRO A 276 35.83 22.92 9.19
N TYR A 277 35.30 23.94 8.54
CA TYR A 277 36.03 25.15 8.16
C TYR A 277 35.53 26.26 9.05
N TYR A 278 36.41 27.17 9.40
CA TYR A 278 36.18 28.18 10.44
C TYR A 278 36.03 29.55 9.82
N GLN A 279 34.86 30.17 9.96
CA GLN A 279 34.60 31.53 9.55
C GLN A 279 34.74 32.46 10.80
N PRO A 280 35.69 33.44 10.79
CA PRO A 280 35.83 34.31 11.93
C PRO A 280 34.67 35.29 12.03
N PHE A 281 34.21 35.55 13.24
CA PHE A 281 33.31 36.66 13.53
C PHE A 281 33.89 37.58 14.60
N VAL A 282 33.56 38.88 14.49
CA VAL A 282 34.13 39.94 15.30
C VAL A 282 33.04 40.62 16.13
N GLU A 283 33.46 41.15 17.29
CA GLU A 283 32.60 42.02 18.09
C GLU A 283 32.48 43.38 17.36
N LEU A 284 31.26 43.83 17.10
CA LEU A 284 31.04 45.06 16.33
C LEU A 284 31.59 46.32 16.98
N SER A 285 31.58 46.40 18.34
CA SER A 285 32.00 47.53 19.11
C SER A 285 33.53 47.72 19.13
N THR A 286 34.26 46.60 19.31
CA THR A 286 35.72 46.61 19.49
C THR A 286 36.46 46.21 18.21
N ARG A 287 35.79 45.63 17.24
CA ARG A 287 36.35 45.01 15.98
C ARG A 287 37.38 43.91 16.28
N LYS A 288 37.41 43.40 17.52
CA LYS A 288 38.25 42.28 17.90
C LYS A 288 37.60 40.93 17.50
N LEU A 289 38.42 39.92 17.27
CA LEU A 289 37.98 38.58 17.04
C LEU A 289 37.21 38.10 18.28
N ALA A 290 35.97 37.70 18.10
CA ALA A 290 35.12 37.15 19.15
C ALA A 290 35.07 35.62 19.07
N GLY A 291 35.18 35.04 17.87
CA GLY A 291 35.13 33.60 17.71
C GLY A 291 35.12 33.14 16.24
N PHE A 292 34.82 31.86 16.08
CA PHE A 292 34.71 31.22 14.79
C PHE A 292 33.39 30.44 14.67
N GLU A 293 32.79 30.49 13.52
CA GLU A 293 31.68 29.59 13.14
C GLU A 293 32.27 28.39 12.42
N ALA A 294 31.97 27.17 12.91
CA ALA A 294 32.37 25.92 12.26
C ALA A 294 31.34 25.52 11.20
N LEU A 295 31.75 25.55 9.98
CA LEU A 295 30.92 25.27 8.79
C LEU A 295 31.39 23.99 8.11
N ALA A 296 30.52 23.02 7.98
CA ALA A 296 30.83 21.75 7.30
C ALA A 296 31.30 21.98 5.84
N ARG A 297 32.38 21.32 5.46
CA ARG A 297 32.88 21.30 4.09
C ARG A 297 33.19 19.87 3.69
N TRP A 298 32.62 19.47 2.56
CA TRP A 298 32.88 18.16 1.97
C TRP A 298 33.73 18.36 0.71
N LYS A 299 35.01 18.01 0.81
CA LYS A 299 35.93 18.02 -0.31
C LYS A 299 36.09 16.61 -0.85
N THR A 300 35.85 16.45 -2.14
CA THR A 300 36.02 15.17 -2.85
C THR A 300 37.47 14.93 -3.22
N ALA A 301 37.84 13.69 -3.60
CA ALA A 301 39.21 13.30 -3.90
C ALA A 301 39.81 14.07 -5.09
N ASP A 302 38.98 14.53 -6.03
CA ASP A 302 39.34 15.40 -7.17
C ASP A 302 39.51 16.87 -6.81
N GLY A 303 39.30 17.21 -5.54
CA GLY A 303 39.44 18.58 -5.00
C GLY A 303 38.18 19.44 -5.12
N THR A 304 37.09 18.93 -5.67
CA THR A 304 35.81 19.64 -5.79
C THR A 304 35.09 19.69 -4.44
N PHE A 305 34.44 20.83 -4.13
CA PHE A 305 33.62 20.96 -2.95
C PHE A 305 32.15 20.65 -3.27
N ILE A 306 31.54 19.76 -2.45
CA ILE A 306 30.10 19.56 -2.45
C ILE A 306 29.50 20.57 -1.46
N PRO A 307 28.54 21.42 -1.91
CA PRO A 307 27.95 22.44 -1.06
C PRO A 307 27.18 21.86 0.11
N PRO A 308 27.20 22.46 1.31
CA PRO A 308 26.37 22.04 2.44
C PRO A 308 24.87 22.02 2.14
N SER A 309 24.40 22.94 1.27
CA SER A 309 23.01 22.97 0.77
C SER A 309 22.56 21.68 0.11
N ASP A 310 23.49 20.90 -0.43
CA ASP A 310 23.20 19.68 -1.18
C ASP A 310 23.24 18.45 -0.29
N PHE A 311 24.22 18.35 0.62
CA PHE A 311 24.38 17.14 1.45
C PHE A 311 23.72 17.21 2.84
N ILE A 312 23.54 18.39 3.44
CA ILE A 312 22.89 18.52 4.74
C ILE A 312 21.43 18.04 4.72
N PRO A 313 20.60 18.47 3.74
CA PRO A 313 19.23 17.94 3.61
C PRO A 313 19.18 16.41 3.43
N ILE A 314 20.19 15.85 2.74
CA ILE A 314 20.30 14.40 2.57
C ILE A 314 20.66 13.74 3.90
N ALA A 315 21.58 14.32 4.68
CA ALA A 315 21.93 13.82 5.99
C ALA A 315 20.72 13.83 6.95
N GLU A 316 19.89 14.86 6.89
CA GLU A 316 18.66 14.98 7.67
C GLU A 316 17.65 13.89 7.31
N ASP A 317 17.32 13.76 6.02
CA ASP A 317 16.34 12.79 5.53
C ASP A 317 16.79 11.34 5.74
N ALA A 318 18.10 11.08 5.66
CA ALA A 318 18.71 9.76 5.88
C ALA A 318 18.98 9.46 7.37
N GLY A 319 18.69 10.40 8.30
CA GLY A 319 18.93 10.23 9.72
C GLY A 319 20.41 10.28 10.11
N LEU A 320 21.29 10.77 9.23
CA LEU A 320 22.76 10.84 9.43
C LEU A 320 23.20 12.14 10.07
N ILE A 321 22.32 13.12 10.20
CA ILE A 321 22.67 14.48 10.64
C ILE A 321 23.28 14.51 12.05
N VAL A 322 22.80 13.65 12.96
CA VAL A 322 23.31 13.58 14.34
C VAL A 322 24.75 13.09 14.35
N GLU A 323 25.04 12.00 13.64
CA GLU A 323 26.38 11.43 13.55
C GLU A 323 27.36 12.40 12.85
N LEU A 324 26.92 13.03 11.75
CA LEU A 324 27.70 14.04 11.04
C LEU A 324 28.04 15.22 11.97
N THR A 325 27.05 15.73 12.70
CA THR A 325 27.24 16.84 13.62
C THR A 325 28.21 16.47 14.74
N GLU A 326 28.11 15.26 15.31
CA GLU A 326 29.01 14.78 16.35
C GLU A 326 30.47 14.66 15.85
N GLN A 327 30.68 14.13 14.64
CA GLN A 327 32.01 14.03 14.03
C GLN A 327 32.66 15.42 13.84
N LEU A 328 31.88 16.36 13.26
CA LEU A 328 32.34 17.73 13.06
C LEU A 328 32.62 18.44 14.38
N PHE A 329 31.78 18.26 15.38
CA PHE A 329 31.93 18.85 16.70
C PHE A 329 33.20 18.34 17.40
N ARG A 330 33.44 17.02 17.44
CA ARG A 330 34.64 16.40 17.98
C ARG A 330 35.93 16.97 17.33
N ARG A 331 35.89 17.17 15.99
CA ARG A 331 37.00 17.74 15.26
C ARG A 331 37.19 19.22 15.63
N ALA A 332 36.11 19.99 15.67
CA ALA A 332 36.16 21.41 16.02
C ALA A 332 36.69 21.64 17.45
N CYS A 333 36.30 20.81 18.44
CA CYS A 333 36.83 20.84 19.78
C CYS A 333 38.33 20.58 19.79
N LYS A 334 38.82 19.61 19.04
CA LYS A 334 40.24 19.32 18.92
C LYS A 334 41.05 20.47 18.31
N ASP A 335 40.51 21.07 17.25
CA ASP A 335 41.16 22.18 16.55
C ASP A 335 41.19 23.44 17.46
N ALA A 336 40.11 23.69 18.23
CA ALA A 336 39.97 24.82 19.15
C ALA A 336 40.96 24.82 20.30
N MET A 337 41.51 23.67 20.68
CA MET A 337 42.59 23.61 21.73
C MET A 337 43.84 24.39 21.35
N SER A 338 44.06 24.69 20.08
CA SER A 338 45.18 25.46 19.58
C SER A 338 44.90 26.96 19.44
N TRP A 339 43.66 27.40 19.73
CA TRP A 339 43.24 28.79 19.54
C TRP A 339 43.60 29.67 20.75
N PRO A 340 43.67 31.02 20.58
CA PRO A 340 43.86 31.91 21.72
C PRO A 340 42.79 31.76 22.77
N VAL A 341 43.15 31.89 24.02
CA VAL A 341 42.23 31.92 25.18
C VAL A 341 41.24 33.06 24.96
N ASP A 342 39.96 32.84 25.26
CA ASP A 342 38.83 33.76 25.05
C ASP A 342 38.18 33.72 23.63
N THR A 343 38.44 32.68 22.85
CA THR A 343 37.81 32.50 21.54
C THR A 343 36.66 31.49 21.66
N PHE A 344 35.50 31.82 21.08
CA PHE A 344 34.35 30.92 21.08
C PHE A 344 34.24 30.17 19.74
N CYS A 345 33.77 28.93 19.77
CA CYS A 345 33.36 28.20 18.60
C CYS A 345 31.83 28.05 18.58
N LEU A 346 31.19 28.56 17.52
CA LEU A 346 29.78 28.32 17.25
C LEU A 346 29.69 27.19 16.23
N SER A 347 28.99 26.12 16.58
CA SER A 347 28.61 25.07 15.64
C SER A 347 27.17 25.27 15.18
N MET A 348 26.94 25.40 13.86
CA MET A 348 25.60 25.34 13.32
C MET A 348 25.05 23.93 13.44
N SER A 349 24.31 23.62 14.49
CA SER A 349 23.32 22.55 14.44
C SER A 349 21.98 23.14 14.00
N HIS A 350 21.31 22.51 13.06
CA HIS A 350 20.15 23.03 12.32
C HIS A 350 18.94 23.50 13.19
N ARG A 351 18.95 23.31 14.50
CA ARG A 351 17.87 23.76 15.41
C ARG A 351 18.31 24.30 16.77
N ARG A 352 19.59 24.26 17.13
CA ARG A 352 20.12 24.85 18.38
C ARG A 352 21.55 25.27 18.19
N ASN A 353 21.81 26.57 18.30
CA ASN A 353 23.19 27.10 18.40
C ASN A 353 23.81 26.58 19.69
N CYS A 354 24.80 25.70 19.60
CA CYS A 354 25.66 25.34 20.71
C CYS A 354 26.91 26.19 20.65
N ALA A 355 27.07 27.08 21.60
CA ALA A 355 28.31 27.83 21.81
C ALA A 355 29.23 27.06 22.79
N ILE A 356 30.46 26.81 22.37
CA ILE A 356 31.52 26.24 23.23
C ILE A 356 32.47 27.33 23.59
N GLY A 357 32.57 27.65 24.86
CA GLY A 357 33.61 28.52 25.39
C GLY A 357 34.89 27.72 25.64
N CYS A 358 36.03 28.20 25.17
CA CYS A 358 37.33 27.57 25.40
C CYS A 358 37.87 27.68 26.83
N SER A 359 37.12 28.14 27.81
CA SER A 359 37.51 28.13 29.20
C SER A 359 37.02 26.86 29.93
N GLY A 360 37.83 25.80 29.91
CA GLY A 360 37.63 24.58 30.68
C GLY A 360 36.65 23.59 30.06
N CYS A 361 37.07 22.86 29.03
CA CYS A 361 36.36 21.69 28.54
C CYS A 361 36.64 20.47 29.41
N ASP A 362 35.74 20.18 30.37
CA ASP A 362 35.45 18.80 30.73
C ASP A 362 34.47 18.29 29.66
N CYS A 363 34.98 17.56 28.65
CA CYS A 363 34.22 16.84 27.63
C CYS A 363 33.98 15.42 28.09
#